data_9754ad2daabf576d9404a620da0d2e5d
#
_entry.id   9754ad2daabf576d9404a620da0d2e5d
#
_cell.length_a   1.000
_cell.length_b   1.000
_cell.length_c   1.000
_cell.angle_alpha   90.00
_cell.angle_beta   90.00
_cell.angle_gamma   90.00
#
_symmetry.space_group_name_H-M   'P 1'
#
loop_
_entity.id
_entity.type
_entity.pdbx_description
1 polymer ?
#
loop_
_entity_poly.entity_id
_entity_poly.type
_entity_poly.pdbx_seq_one_letter_code
_entity_poly.pdbx_strand_id
1 'polypeptide(L)'
;MVANIRSGSSPGGALYYNKEKVDKDEAEVLLWQKMLEPYDKCGRLDIDVCMESFMPYLEANRRTTNTVFHASLNPSPEDRLTDEQLRKIACEYMERMGYGEQPYIVFKHKDISREHLHIVSLRVDEQGRKLPHDFEARRSMEILRDLERKYGLHPSVKGQELTDKEGLRKVNYPEGNVKRQVSSVVRSCLRNYKCSSYGEFRTLLERFNVSTEERTGTVDGRSYAGMVYGALTDDGYGIGTPFKSSCIGKDVGYKALQKYYATSKDRLKEKGSLDSLRQTVKDAMSPHNTRDEFRQLLKADGIDAVFRMNPIGRIYGVTFIDHNTGIVANGSVLGKEFSANVFNDLYPAPKQAQQVAERHVEQKHEVQNHAANPISGIV
;
A
#
# COMPACT_ATOMS: atom_id res chain seq x y z
N MET A 1 -3.30 -20.42 1.40
CA MET A 1 -2.97 -19.81 2.70
C MET A 1 -1.48 -19.45 2.75
N VAL A 2 -1.09 -18.28 3.27
CA VAL A 2 0.32 -17.86 3.38
C VAL A 2 0.66 -17.58 4.84
N ALA A 3 1.82 -18.06 5.32
CA ALA A 3 2.33 -17.71 6.64
C ALA A 3 3.45 -16.67 6.57
N ASN A 4 3.49 -15.81 7.57
CA ASN A 4 4.63 -14.94 7.85
C ASN A 4 5.05 -15.15 9.30
N ILE A 5 6.25 -15.71 9.50
CA ILE A 5 6.79 -16.03 10.83
C ILE A 5 7.82 -14.97 11.21
N ARG A 6 7.71 -14.44 12.41
CA ARG A 6 8.63 -13.47 12.99
C ARG A 6 9.18 -14.00 14.32
N SER A 7 10.43 -13.66 14.59
CA SER A 7 11.08 -13.88 15.88
C SER A 7 11.21 -12.55 16.59
N GLY A 8 11.12 -12.57 17.92
CA GLY A 8 11.31 -11.40 18.77
C GLY A 8 11.81 -11.78 20.15
N SER A 9 12.29 -10.80 20.89
CA SER A 9 12.78 -10.96 22.27
C SER A 9 11.75 -10.54 23.32
N SER A 10 10.63 -9.93 22.89
CA SER A 10 9.60 -9.40 23.81
C SER A 10 8.25 -10.09 23.58
N PRO A 11 7.92 -11.13 24.36
CA PRO A 11 6.59 -11.75 24.32
C PRO A 11 5.48 -10.77 24.67
N GLY A 12 5.67 -9.95 25.72
CA GLY A 12 4.73 -8.88 26.09
C GLY A 12 4.46 -7.93 24.94
N GLY A 13 5.50 -7.51 24.19
CA GLY A 13 5.32 -6.64 23.02
C GLY A 13 4.49 -7.27 21.91
N ALA A 14 4.64 -8.59 21.66
CA ALA A 14 3.81 -9.30 20.70
C ALA A 14 2.34 -9.42 21.16
N LEU A 15 2.12 -9.62 22.44
CA LEU A 15 0.78 -9.68 23.05
C LEU A 15 0.11 -8.29 23.05
N TYR A 16 0.82 -7.23 23.43
CA TYR A 16 0.31 -5.86 23.42
C TYR A 16 -0.11 -5.39 22.04
N TYR A 17 0.66 -5.75 20.99
CA TYR A 17 0.28 -5.46 19.63
C TYR A 17 -1.11 -6.03 19.25
N ASN A 18 -1.38 -7.28 19.67
CA ASN A 18 -2.67 -7.92 19.42
C ASN A 18 -3.76 -7.36 20.31
N LYS A 19 -3.45 -7.07 21.61
CA LYS A 19 -4.39 -6.43 22.53
C LYS A 19 -4.88 -5.09 22.01
N GLU A 20 -3.98 -4.25 21.49
CA GLU A 20 -4.36 -2.96 20.89
C GLU A 20 -5.41 -3.13 19.78
N LYS A 21 -5.33 -4.22 19.03
CA LYS A 21 -6.30 -4.57 18.00
C LYS A 21 -7.63 -5.06 18.59
N VAL A 22 -7.57 -5.86 19.65
CA VAL A 22 -8.77 -6.32 20.38
C VAL A 22 -9.50 -5.14 21.01
N ASP A 23 -8.78 -4.22 21.65
CA ASP A 23 -9.35 -3.03 22.29
C ASP A 23 -10.01 -2.06 21.27
N LYS A 24 -9.70 -2.19 19.99
CA LYS A 24 -10.29 -1.40 18.88
C LYS A 24 -11.36 -2.17 18.10
N ASP A 25 -11.80 -3.31 18.55
CA ASP A 25 -12.71 -4.21 17.83
C ASP A 25 -12.20 -4.64 16.42
N GLU A 26 -10.88 -4.51 16.18
CA GLU A 26 -10.20 -4.94 14.95
C GLU A 26 -9.72 -6.39 15.02
N ALA A 27 -9.74 -7.01 16.19
CA ALA A 27 -9.38 -8.40 16.43
C ALA A 27 -10.17 -8.98 17.60
N GLU A 28 -10.18 -10.30 17.68
CA GLU A 28 -10.73 -11.05 18.82
C GLU A 28 -9.82 -12.23 19.16
N VAL A 29 -9.84 -12.68 20.42
CA VAL A 29 -9.17 -13.91 20.82
C VAL A 29 -9.97 -15.09 20.30
N LEU A 30 -9.37 -15.90 19.43
CA LEU A 30 -10.03 -17.05 18.83
C LEU A 30 -9.89 -18.31 19.68
N LEU A 31 -8.68 -18.54 20.21
CA LEU A 31 -8.39 -19.65 21.13
C LEU A 31 -7.08 -19.38 21.89
N TRP A 32 -6.91 -20.10 23.00
CA TRP A 32 -5.63 -20.24 23.72
C TRP A 32 -5.42 -21.70 24.10
N GLN A 33 -4.17 -22.10 24.20
CA GLN A 33 -3.75 -23.47 24.50
C GLN A 33 -2.64 -23.47 25.53
N LYS A 34 -2.74 -24.33 26.55
CA LYS A 34 -1.76 -24.47 27.64
C LYS A 34 -1.42 -23.13 28.32
N MET A 35 -2.44 -22.30 28.49
CA MET A 35 -2.37 -21.01 29.15
C MET A 35 -3.53 -20.87 30.12
N LEU A 36 -3.38 -20.01 31.10
CA LEU A 36 -4.49 -19.52 31.90
C LEU A 36 -5.51 -18.81 31.01
N GLU A 37 -6.75 -18.75 31.45
CA GLU A 37 -7.77 -17.98 30.74
C GLU A 37 -7.36 -16.51 30.63
N PRO A 38 -7.20 -15.97 29.40
CA PRO A 38 -6.47 -14.72 29.20
C PRO A 38 -7.33 -13.46 29.43
N TYR A 39 -8.28 -13.50 30.38
CA TYR A 39 -9.20 -12.40 30.63
C TYR A 39 -9.19 -11.96 32.09
N ASP A 40 -9.37 -10.66 32.31
CA ASP A 40 -9.63 -10.10 33.63
C ASP A 40 -11.07 -10.39 34.10
N LYS A 41 -11.39 -10.01 35.34
CA LYS A 41 -12.72 -10.19 35.94
C LYS A 41 -13.84 -9.44 35.18
N CYS A 42 -13.50 -8.52 34.31
CA CYS A 42 -14.41 -7.76 33.44
C CYS A 42 -14.53 -8.35 32.05
N GLY A 43 -13.89 -9.49 31.78
CA GLY A 43 -13.89 -10.13 30.45
C GLY A 43 -13.00 -9.44 29.40
N ARG A 44 -12.08 -8.57 29.82
CA ARG A 44 -11.12 -7.91 28.91
C ARG A 44 -9.83 -8.70 28.86
N LEU A 45 -9.21 -8.75 27.67
CA LEU A 45 -7.91 -9.41 27.49
C LEU A 45 -6.86 -8.84 28.45
N ASP A 46 -6.29 -9.71 29.27
CA ASP A 46 -5.28 -9.37 30.29
C ASP A 46 -3.90 -9.94 29.85
N ILE A 47 -2.98 -9.03 29.58
CA ILE A 47 -1.63 -9.39 29.14
C ILE A 47 -0.78 -9.96 30.27
N ASP A 48 -1.02 -9.53 31.50
CA ASP A 48 -0.27 -10.03 32.67
C ASP A 48 -0.58 -11.51 32.90
N VAL A 49 -1.85 -11.90 32.80
CA VAL A 49 -2.27 -13.31 32.85
C VAL A 49 -1.66 -14.14 31.70
N CYS A 50 -1.63 -13.56 30.48
CA CYS A 50 -0.93 -14.21 29.36
C CYS A 50 0.56 -14.40 29.66
N MET A 51 1.20 -13.39 30.24
CA MET A 51 2.62 -13.45 30.60
C MET A 51 2.90 -14.44 31.73
N GLU A 52 2.02 -14.55 32.73
CA GLU A 52 2.14 -15.59 33.77
C GLU A 52 2.24 -16.99 33.17
N SER A 53 1.48 -17.27 32.12
CA SER A 53 1.56 -18.56 31.39
C SER A 53 2.86 -18.76 30.65
N PHE A 54 3.53 -17.69 30.26
CA PHE A 54 4.81 -17.73 29.53
C PHE A 54 6.02 -17.74 30.48
N MET A 55 5.88 -17.24 31.70
CA MET A 55 7.00 -17.06 32.64
C MET A 55 7.78 -18.34 32.93
N PRO A 56 7.17 -19.52 33.21
CA PRO A 56 7.93 -20.73 33.50
C PRO A 56 8.95 -21.09 32.38
N TYR A 57 8.56 -20.92 31.14
CA TYR A 57 9.38 -21.18 29.96
C TYR A 57 10.50 -20.14 29.81
N LEU A 58 10.20 -18.88 30.09
CA LEU A 58 11.15 -17.77 29.98
C LEU A 58 12.20 -17.84 31.11
N GLU A 59 11.80 -18.20 32.32
CA GLU A 59 12.70 -18.37 33.48
C GLU A 59 13.63 -19.57 33.33
N ALA A 60 13.16 -20.65 32.72
CA ALA A 60 13.98 -21.80 32.38
C ALA A 60 15.02 -21.50 31.30
N ASN A 61 14.77 -20.51 30.45
CA ASN A 61 15.66 -20.15 29.34
C ASN A 61 16.97 -19.52 29.80
N ARG A 62 18.12 -20.02 29.28
CA ARG A 62 19.47 -19.52 29.62
C ARG A 62 20.22 -18.89 28.44
N ARG A 63 19.84 -19.17 27.20
CA ARG A 63 20.67 -18.87 26.01
C ARG A 63 19.93 -18.19 24.87
N THR A 64 18.60 -18.39 24.76
CA THR A 64 17.85 -17.93 23.61
C THR A 64 17.42 -16.48 23.81
N THR A 65 17.89 -15.58 22.98
CA THR A 65 17.52 -14.15 23.01
C THR A 65 16.15 -13.92 22.37
N ASN A 66 15.92 -14.53 21.20
CA ASN A 66 14.66 -14.38 20.47
C ASN A 66 13.70 -15.51 20.86
N THR A 67 13.02 -15.35 21.97
CA THR A 67 12.12 -16.37 22.57
C THR A 67 10.72 -16.38 21.97
N VAL A 68 10.33 -15.37 21.20
CA VAL A 68 8.99 -15.26 20.63
C VAL A 68 8.87 -16.01 19.30
N PHE A 69 7.82 -16.82 19.19
CA PHE A 69 7.27 -17.28 17.94
C PHE A 69 6.00 -16.49 17.64
N HIS A 70 6.01 -15.69 16.58
CA HIS A 70 4.85 -14.93 16.14
C HIS A 70 4.59 -15.25 14.67
N ALA A 71 3.51 -15.95 14.39
CA ALA A 71 3.10 -16.32 13.04
C ALA A 71 1.79 -15.63 12.66
N SER A 72 1.69 -15.11 11.43
CA SER A 72 0.40 -14.77 10.85
C SER A 72 0.03 -15.77 9.77
N LEU A 73 -1.19 -16.31 9.82
CA LEU A 73 -1.75 -17.20 8.81
C LEU A 73 -2.81 -16.43 8.03
N ASN A 74 -2.62 -16.36 6.72
CA ASN A 74 -3.46 -15.57 5.83
C ASN A 74 -4.12 -16.49 4.82
N PRO A 75 -5.43 -16.81 4.99
CA PRO A 75 -6.23 -17.52 3.99
C PRO A 75 -6.31 -16.78 2.66
N SER A 76 -6.70 -17.44 1.58
CA SER A 76 -7.04 -16.76 0.34
C SER A 76 -8.22 -15.82 0.56
N PRO A 77 -8.28 -14.66 -0.12
CA PRO A 77 -9.47 -13.80 -0.10
C PRO A 77 -10.75 -14.49 -0.58
N GLU A 78 -10.61 -15.55 -1.37
CA GLU A 78 -11.71 -16.36 -1.88
C GLU A 78 -12.28 -17.32 -0.83
N ASP A 79 -11.51 -17.62 0.22
CA ASP A 79 -11.93 -18.53 1.27
C ASP A 79 -12.85 -17.83 2.28
N ARG A 80 -13.93 -18.50 2.65
CA ARG A 80 -14.83 -18.12 3.73
C ARG A 80 -14.76 -19.19 4.81
N LEU A 81 -14.02 -18.91 5.88
CA LEU A 81 -13.77 -19.85 6.95
C LEU A 81 -14.60 -19.52 8.19
N THR A 82 -15.22 -20.52 8.78
CA THR A 82 -15.86 -20.37 10.10
C THR A 82 -14.80 -20.32 11.20
N ASP A 83 -15.16 -19.77 12.37
CA ASP A 83 -14.26 -19.75 13.53
C ASP A 83 -13.83 -21.16 13.94
N GLU A 84 -14.69 -22.15 13.81
CA GLU A 84 -14.36 -23.55 14.09
C GLU A 84 -13.29 -24.09 13.13
N GLN A 85 -13.40 -23.77 11.83
CA GLN A 85 -12.39 -24.14 10.85
C GLN A 85 -11.07 -23.44 11.11
N LEU A 86 -11.10 -22.13 11.44
CA LEU A 86 -9.91 -21.36 11.78
C LEU A 86 -9.21 -21.90 13.03
N ARG A 87 -9.97 -22.30 14.09
CA ARG A 87 -9.42 -22.96 15.28
C ARG A 87 -8.72 -24.28 14.93
N LYS A 88 -9.38 -25.15 14.17
CA LYS A 88 -8.82 -26.43 13.73
C LYS A 88 -7.53 -26.25 12.94
N ILE A 89 -7.52 -25.30 12.00
CA ILE A 89 -6.34 -24.98 11.19
C ILE A 89 -5.20 -24.46 12.07
N ALA A 90 -5.47 -23.55 13.01
CA ALA A 90 -4.46 -23.03 13.90
C ALA A 90 -3.84 -24.11 14.80
N CYS A 91 -4.64 -24.96 15.40
CA CYS A 91 -4.17 -26.07 16.24
C CYS A 91 -3.31 -27.05 15.44
N GLU A 92 -3.80 -27.50 14.29
CA GLU A 92 -3.07 -28.45 13.45
C GLU A 92 -1.77 -27.85 12.90
N TYR A 93 -1.79 -26.55 12.55
CA TYR A 93 -0.58 -25.84 12.15
C TYR A 93 0.46 -25.79 13.27
N MET A 94 0.06 -25.44 14.50
CA MET A 94 0.96 -25.39 15.65
C MET A 94 1.52 -26.76 16.00
N GLU A 95 0.71 -27.81 15.98
CA GLU A 95 1.15 -29.18 16.20
C GLU A 95 2.21 -29.59 15.19
N ARG A 96 1.93 -29.43 13.91
CA ARG A 96 2.83 -29.84 12.81
C ARG A 96 4.10 -28.99 12.73
N MET A 97 4.03 -27.74 13.19
CA MET A 97 5.22 -26.87 13.36
C MET A 97 6.10 -27.28 14.54
N GLY A 98 5.62 -28.17 15.42
CA GLY A 98 6.33 -28.60 16.63
C GLY A 98 6.08 -27.70 17.85
N TYR A 99 5.03 -26.92 17.82
CA TYR A 99 4.61 -26.01 18.90
C TYR A 99 3.33 -26.46 19.61
N GLY A 100 2.82 -27.66 19.35
CA GLY A 100 1.58 -28.16 19.96
C GLY A 100 1.64 -28.26 21.48
N GLU A 101 2.84 -28.54 22.05
CA GLU A 101 3.07 -28.60 23.49
C GLU A 101 3.42 -27.25 24.14
N GLN A 102 3.53 -26.19 23.34
CA GLN A 102 3.81 -24.84 23.84
C GLN A 102 2.56 -24.10 24.29
N PRO A 103 2.68 -23.13 25.21
CA PRO A 103 1.63 -22.18 25.44
C PRO A 103 1.50 -21.25 24.23
N TYR A 104 0.27 -21.08 23.72
CA TYR A 104 0.02 -20.13 22.63
C TYR A 104 -1.38 -19.53 22.69
N ILE A 105 -1.49 -18.35 22.14
CA ILE A 105 -2.77 -17.64 21.93
C ILE A 105 -2.93 -17.27 20.48
N VAL A 106 -4.15 -17.41 19.95
CA VAL A 106 -4.51 -17.12 18.57
C VAL A 106 -5.53 -16.00 18.55
N PHE A 107 -5.22 -14.98 17.77
CA PHE A 107 -6.09 -13.84 17.51
C PHE A 107 -6.61 -13.92 16.07
N LYS A 108 -7.92 -13.70 15.89
CA LYS A 108 -8.51 -13.46 14.58
C LYS A 108 -8.59 -11.96 14.34
N HIS A 109 -7.89 -11.48 13.33
CA HIS A 109 -7.85 -10.08 12.93
C HIS A 109 -8.83 -9.83 11.79
N LYS A 110 -9.52 -8.68 11.86
CA LYS A 110 -10.51 -8.18 10.88
C LYS A 110 -10.10 -6.79 10.33
N ASP A 111 -8.89 -6.36 10.62
CA ASP A 111 -8.37 -5.01 10.31
C ASP A 111 -7.97 -4.82 8.83
N ILE A 112 -8.16 -5.83 8.00
CA ILE A 112 -8.01 -5.81 6.53
C ILE A 112 -9.24 -6.46 5.90
N SER A 113 -9.34 -6.39 4.57
CA SER A 113 -10.49 -6.92 3.81
C SER A 113 -10.75 -8.43 3.96
N ARG A 114 -9.85 -9.15 4.60
CA ARG A 114 -9.96 -10.59 4.89
C ARG A 114 -9.61 -10.88 6.34
N GLU A 115 -10.25 -11.88 6.91
CA GLU A 115 -9.88 -12.42 8.21
C GLU A 115 -8.54 -13.16 8.12
N HIS A 116 -7.69 -12.97 9.13
CA HIS A 116 -6.41 -13.66 9.23
C HIS A 116 -6.05 -13.90 10.69
N LEU A 117 -5.20 -14.90 10.91
CA LEU A 117 -4.82 -15.28 12.27
C LEU A 117 -3.45 -14.72 12.64
N HIS A 118 -3.30 -14.30 13.88
CA HIS A 118 -2.03 -14.05 14.54
C HIS A 118 -1.87 -15.04 15.69
N ILE A 119 -0.75 -15.76 15.71
CA ILE A 119 -0.41 -16.75 16.74
C ILE A 119 0.82 -16.28 17.48
N VAL A 120 0.71 -16.14 18.80
CA VAL A 120 1.85 -15.78 19.66
C VAL A 120 2.16 -16.96 20.57
N SER A 121 3.41 -17.41 20.56
CA SER A 121 3.94 -18.52 21.34
C SER A 121 5.41 -18.32 21.66
N LEU A 122 6.03 -19.30 22.32
CA LEU A 122 7.43 -19.29 22.72
C LEU A 122 8.26 -20.31 21.94
N ARG A 123 9.51 -19.95 21.66
CA ARG A 123 10.53 -20.80 20.99
C ARG A 123 11.37 -21.61 21.95
N VAL A 124 11.02 -21.61 23.22
CA VAL A 124 11.74 -22.36 24.27
C VAL A 124 10.74 -23.24 25.01
N ASP A 125 11.17 -24.48 25.29
CA ASP A 125 10.37 -25.45 26.04
C ASP A 125 10.44 -25.21 27.56
N GLU A 126 9.72 -26.00 28.34
CA GLU A 126 9.70 -25.93 29.82
C GLU A 126 11.07 -26.16 30.46
N GLN A 127 12.00 -26.79 29.73
CA GLN A 127 13.39 -27.01 30.18
C GLN A 127 14.31 -25.89 29.71
N GLY A 128 13.79 -24.83 29.08
CA GLY A 128 14.55 -23.69 28.56
C GLY A 128 15.36 -24.00 27.31
N ARG A 129 15.09 -25.13 26.65
CA ARG A 129 15.75 -25.51 25.39
C ARG A 129 15.02 -24.89 24.20
N LYS A 130 15.79 -24.40 23.23
CA LYS A 130 15.20 -23.83 22.04
C LYS A 130 14.61 -24.92 21.15
N LEU A 131 13.38 -24.71 20.68
CA LEU A 131 12.73 -25.58 19.72
C LEU A 131 13.41 -25.53 18.35
N PRO A 132 13.39 -26.66 17.58
CA PRO A 132 13.95 -26.69 16.24
C PRO A 132 13.28 -25.66 15.32
N HIS A 133 14.10 -24.82 14.71
CA HIS A 133 13.62 -23.72 13.85
C HIS A 133 14.27 -23.73 12.46
N ASP A 134 15.05 -24.77 12.15
CA ASP A 134 15.69 -24.92 10.86
C ASP A 134 14.66 -25.07 9.76
N PHE A 135 14.87 -24.33 8.67
CA PHE A 135 13.97 -24.27 7.52
C PHE A 135 12.49 -23.97 7.88
N GLU A 136 12.26 -23.28 8.99
CA GLU A 136 10.92 -23.01 9.55
C GLU A 136 9.94 -22.43 8.52
N ALA A 137 10.39 -21.48 7.71
CA ALA A 137 9.55 -20.89 6.66
C ALA A 137 9.14 -21.91 5.58
N ARG A 138 10.05 -22.82 5.21
CA ARG A 138 9.79 -23.89 4.23
C ARG A 138 8.81 -24.92 4.81
N ARG A 139 9.07 -25.42 6.02
CA ARG A 139 8.17 -26.35 6.72
C ARG A 139 6.75 -25.76 6.86
N SER A 140 6.67 -24.50 7.27
CA SER A 140 5.41 -23.77 7.39
C SER A 140 4.62 -23.78 6.09
N MET A 141 5.28 -23.49 4.96
CA MET A 141 4.60 -23.48 3.67
C MET A 141 4.16 -24.88 3.22
N GLU A 142 4.96 -25.92 3.48
CA GLU A 142 4.60 -27.31 3.20
C GLU A 142 3.34 -27.71 4.01
N ILE A 143 3.34 -27.39 5.31
CA ILE A 143 2.19 -27.63 6.18
C ILE A 143 0.92 -26.91 5.65
N LEU A 144 1.05 -25.64 5.28
CA LEU A 144 -0.07 -24.86 4.77
C LEU A 144 -0.64 -25.43 3.46
N ARG A 145 0.21 -25.93 2.55
CA ARG A 145 -0.25 -26.62 1.33
C ARG A 145 -1.06 -27.87 1.64
N ASP A 146 -0.67 -28.62 2.67
CA ASP A 146 -1.41 -29.78 3.10
C ASP A 146 -2.74 -29.38 3.74
N LEU A 147 -2.74 -28.33 4.57
CA LEU A 147 -3.97 -27.80 5.19
C LEU A 147 -4.94 -27.27 4.13
N GLU A 148 -4.45 -26.54 3.12
CA GLU A 148 -5.26 -26.09 1.99
C GLU A 148 -5.96 -27.28 1.31
N ARG A 149 -5.23 -28.35 1.02
CA ARG A 149 -5.80 -29.55 0.41
C ARG A 149 -6.82 -30.26 1.31
N LYS A 150 -6.47 -30.38 2.60
CA LYS A 150 -7.33 -31.06 3.59
C LYS A 150 -8.66 -30.34 3.81
N TYR A 151 -8.64 -29.01 3.86
CA TYR A 151 -9.81 -28.18 4.13
C TYR A 151 -10.48 -27.63 2.85
N GLY A 152 -10.02 -28.04 1.67
CA GLY A 152 -10.60 -27.62 0.38
C GLY A 152 -10.44 -26.13 0.11
N LEU A 153 -9.33 -25.51 0.55
CA LEU A 153 -9.08 -24.08 0.42
C LEU A 153 -8.37 -23.76 -0.89
N HIS A 154 -8.54 -22.51 -1.34
CA HIS A 154 -7.83 -22.01 -2.51
C HIS A 154 -6.32 -21.91 -2.24
N PRO A 155 -5.48 -22.43 -3.15
CA PRO A 155 -4.04 -22.31 -3.01
C PRO A 155 -3.60 -20.85 -3.04
N SER A 156 -2.99 -20.36 -1.96
CA SER A 156 -2.43 -19.01 -1.93
C SER A 156 -0.94 -19.04 -2.26
N VAL A 157 -0.51 -18.33 -3.28
CA VAL A 157 0.90 -18.17 -3.63
C VAL A 157 1.43 -16.90 -2.97
N LYS A 158 2.64 -16.95 -2.39
CA LYS A 158 3.28 -15.77 -1.80
C LYS A 158 3.46 -14.71 -2.89
N GLY A 159 2.79 -13.58 -2.73
CA GLY A 159 2.71 -12.54 -3.76
C GLY A 159 1.38 -12.48 -4.52
N GLN A 160 0.53 -13.52 -4.43
CA GLN A 160 -0.83 -13.52 -5.00
C GLN A 160 -1.82 -12.68 -4.16
N GLU A 161 -1.39 -12.22 -2.99
CA GLU A 161 -2.17 -11.36 -2.09
C GLU A 161 -2.65 -10.05 -2.73
N LEU A 162 -2.23 -9.78 -3.97
CA LEU A 162 -2.42 -8.49 -4.64
C LEU A 162 -2.64 -8.58 -6.15
N THR A 163 -3.00 -9.74 -6.68
CA THR A 163 -3.57 -9.82 -8.03
C THR A 163 -5.04 -9.40 -8.07
N ASP A 164 -5.66 -9.21 -6.89
CA ASP A 164 -6.98 -8.62 -6.81
C ASP A 164 -6.87 -7.12 -7.02
N LYS A 165 -7.18 -6.69 -8.25
CA LYS A 165 -7.51 -5.29 -8.57
C LYS A 165 -8.59 -4.74 -7.62
N GLU A 166 -9.36 -5.60 -6.98
CA GLU A 166 -10.34 -5.29 -5.93
C GLU A 166 -9.71 -4.80 -4.61
N GLY A 167 -8.44 -5.10 -4.34
CA GLY A 167 -7.73 -4.65 -3.13
C GLY A 167 -7.14 -3.24 -3.22
N LEU A 168 -7.12 -2.62 -4.40
CA LEU A 168 -6.57 -1.28 -4.58
C LEU A 168 -7.67 -0.24 -4.34
N ARG A 169 -7.91 0.11 -3.08
CA ARG A 169 -8.88 1.13 -2.66
C ARG A 169 -8.22 2.48 -2.50
N LYS A 170 -8.98 3.54 -2.75
CA LYS A 170 -8.56 4.91 -2.40
C LYS A 170 -8.32 5.01 -0.90
N VAL A 171 -7.30 5.78 -0.51
CA VAL A 171 -7.09 6.12 0.89
C VAL A 171 -8.30 6.90 1.39
N ASN A 172 -8.89 6.42 2.48
CA ASN A 172 -9.97 7.06 3.20
C ASN A 172 -9.44 7.57 4.55
N TYR A 173 -9.15 8.87 4.64
CA TYR A 173 -8.57 9.47 5.82
C TYR A 173 -9.43 9.33 7.09
N PRO A 174 -10.76 9.50 7.05
CA PRO A 174 -11.66 9.29 8.19
C PRO A 174 -11.62 7.87 8.80
N GLU A 175 -11.31 6.85 8.02
CA GLU A 175 -11.20 5.47 8.53
C GLU A 175 -9.97 5.26 9.44
N GLY A 176 -9.08 6.24 9.58
CA GLY A 176 -7.86 6.13 10.38
C GLY A 176 -6.79 5.24 9.73
N ASN A 177 -5.77 4.85 10.50
CA ASN A 177 -4.65 4.03 10.01
C ASN A 177 -4.04 4.49 8.67
N VAL A 178 -4.05 5.80 8.41
CA VAL A 178 -3.69 6.43 7.14
C VAL A 178 -2.33 5.95 6.61
N LYS A 179 -1.33 5.85 7.49
CA LYS A 179 0.00 5.34 7.10
C LYS A 179 -0.08 3.93 6.52
N ARG A 180 -0.93 3.06 7.07
CA ARG A 180 -1.12 1.69 6.59
C ARG A 180 -1.84 1.67 5.25
N GLN A 181 -2.91 2.45 5.10
CA GLN A 181 -3.64 2.58 3.85
C GLN A 181 -2.71 3.06 2.73
N VAL A 182 -1.98 4.16 2.96
CA VAL A 182 -0.99 4.69 2.02
C VAL A 182 0.09 3.66 1.68
N SER A 183 0.63 2.96 2.69
CA SER A 183 1.62 1.89 2.49
C SER A 183 1.09 0.76 1.60
N SER A 184 -0.16 0.36 1.80
CA SER A 184 -0.83 -0.68 1.00
C SER A 184 -1.00 -0.22 -0.45
N VAL A 185 -1.51 0.99 -0.67
CA VAL A 185 -1.69 1.58 -2.00
C VAL A 185 -0.36 1.68 -2.75
N VAL A 186 0.68 2.26 -2.13
CA VAL A 186 1.99 2.45 -2.75
C VAL A 186 2.59 1.11 -3.20
N ARG A 187 2.57 0.09 -2.33
CA ARG A 187 3.08 -1.24 -2.67
C ARG A 187 2.24 -1.95 -3.74
N SER A 188 0.93 -1.80 -3.69
CA SER A 188 0.03 -2.36 -4.71
C SER A 188 0.26 -1.72 -6.07
N CYS A 189 0.43 -0.40 -6.13
CA CYS A 189 0.78 0.30 -7.36
C CYS A 189 2.11 -0.19 -7.93
N LEU A 190 3.15 -0.34 -7.11
CA LEU A 190 4.46 -0.83 -7.55
C LEU A 190 4.44 -2.28 -8.08
N ARG A 191 3.51 -3.10 -7.62
CA ARG A 191 3.39 -4.49 -8.05
C ARG A 191 2.56 -4.64 -9.32
N ASN A 192 1.44 -3.93 -9.39
CA ASN A 192 0.43 -4.14 -10.41
C ASN A 192 0.60 -3.24 -11.63
N TYR A 193 1.38 -2.16 -11.50
CA TYR A 193 1.57 -1.20 -12.59
C TYR A 193 3.03 -1.10 -13.01
N LYS A 194 3.25 -0.52 -14.18
CA LYS A 194 4.56 -0.26 -14.79
C LYS A 194 4.62 1.23 -15.11
N CYS A 195 5.36 1.99 -14.30
CA CYS A 195 5.60 3.41 -14.51
C CYS A 195 7.08 3.62 -14.87
N SER A 196 7.36 4.33 -15.93
CA SER A 196 8.73 4.61 -16.39
C SER A 196 9.33 5.88 -15.79
N SER A 197 8.54 6.65 -15.05
CA SER A 197 8.96 7.92 -14.46
C SER A 197 8.22 8.25 -13.16
N TYR A 198 8.82 9.13 -12.37
CA TYR A 198 8.19 9.68 -11.17
C TYR A 198 6.84 10.35 -11.48
N GLY A 199 6.76 11.12 -12.60
CA GLY A 199 5.51 11.80 -12.98
C GLY A 199 4.35 10.85 -13.24
N GLU A 200 4.61 9.71 -13.89
CA GLU A 200 3.63 8.64 -14.12
C GLU A 200 3.20 7.99 -12.79
N PHE A 201 4.17 7.65 -11.94
CA PHE A 201 3.90 7.05 -10.63
C PHE A 201 3.10 7.98 -9.71
N ARG A 202 3.45 9.27 -9.68
CA ARG A 202 2.71 10.29 -8.96
C ARG A 202 1.27 10.37 -9.45
N THR A 203 1.06 10.42 -10.78
CA THR A 203 -0.29 10.49 -11.37
C THR A 203 -1.12 9.25 -11.01
N LEU A 204 -0.51 8.07 -11.02
CA LEU A 204 -1.14 6.82 -10.59
C LEU A 204 -1.58 6.90 -9.12
N LEU A 205 -0.68 7.31 -8.22
CA LEU A 205 -0.96 7.40 -6.77
C LEU A 205 -2.07 8.40 -6.44
N GLU A 206 -2.12 9.54 -7.14
CA GLU A 206 -3.17 10.56 -6.98
C GLU A 206 -4.58 9.99 -7.26
N ARG A 207 -4.72 8.97 -8.13
CA ARG A 207 -6.01 8.26 -8.37
C ARG A 207 -6.50 7.48 -7.17
N PHE A 208 -5.61 7.17 -6.24
CA PHE A 208 -5.90 6.43 -5.00
C PHE A 208 -5.76 7.30 -3.74
N ASN A 209 -5.89 8.63 -3.89
CA ASN A 209 -5.81 9.59 -2.80
C ASN A 209 -4.47 9.56 -2.04
N VAL A 210 -3.37 9.33 -2.76
CA VAL A 210 -2.02 9.36 -2.20
C VAL A 210 -1.19 10.42 -2.90
N SER A 211 -0.64 11.35 -2.11
CA SER A 211 0.40 12.28 -2.57
C SER A 211 1.79 11.67 -2.43
N THR A 212 2.70 12.07 -3.30
CA THR A 212 4.12 11.72 -3.18
C THR A 212 4.99 12.91 -3.59
N GLU A 213 6.14 13.03 -2.95
CA GLU A 213 7.12 14.09 -3.20
C GLU A 213 8.54 13.52 -3.13
N GLU A 214 9.35 13.80 -4.15
CA GLU A 214 10.79 13.55 -4.12
C GLU A 214 11.48 14.73 -3.41
N ARG A 215 12.23 14.43 -2.36
CA ARG A 215 13.03 15.42 -1.64
C ARG A 215 14.50 15.09 -1.80
N THR A 216 15.19 15.93 -2.55
CA THR A 216 16.64 15.85 -2.76
C THR A 216 17.30 17.15 -2.29
N GLY A 217 18.53 17.06 -1.81
CA GLY A 217 19.28 18.23 -1.34
C GLY A 217 20.66 17.86 -0.84
N THR A 218 21.35 18.85 -0.27
CA THR A 218 22.66 18.69 0.36
C THR A 218 22.62 19.32 1.74
N VAL A 219 23.05 18.59 2.76
CA VAL A 219 23.21 19.06 4.14
C VAL A 219 24.62 18.70 4.58
N ASP A 220 25.36 19.65 5.09
CA ASP A 220 26.77 19.51 5.53
C ASP A 220 27.66 18.79 4.49
N GLY A 221 27.52 19.18 3.21
CA GLY A 221 28.26 18.58 2.09
C GLY A 221 27.84 17.17 1.68
N ARG A 222 26.83 16.58 2.34
CA ARG A 222 26.30 15.25 2.02
C ARG A 222 24.97 15.36 1.28
N SER A 223 24.93 14.82 0.07
CA SER A 223 23.68 14.75 -0.71
C SER A 223 22.71 13.75 -0.10
N TYR A 224 21.45 14.12 -0.01
CA TYR A 224 20.36 13.22 0.38
C TYR A 224 19.29 13.15 -0.71
N ALA A 225 18.64 12.00 -0.79
CA ALA A 225 17.46 11.79 -1.63
C ALA A 225 16.46 10.90 -0.88
N GLY A 226 15.22 11.34 -0.81
CA GLY A 226 14.15 10.66 -0.08
C GLY A 226 12.80 10.82 -0.76
N MET A 227 11.86 10.00 -0.32
CA MET A 227 10.45 10.09 -0.72
C MET A 227 9.60 10.44 0.50
N VAL A 228 8.59 11.25 0.28
CA VAL A 228 7.55 11.58 1.25
C VAL A 228 6.21 11.18 0.65
N TYR A 229 5.33 10.60 1.47
CA TYR A 229 3.98 10.21 1.10
C TYR A 229 2.98 10.84 2.03
N GLY A 230 1.79 11.12 1.52
CA GLY A 230 0.68 11.67 2.31
C GLY A 230 -0.67 11.22 1.76
N ALA A 231 -1.73 11.50 2.51
CA ALA A 231 -3.09 11.28 2.04
C ALA A 231 -3.61 12.53 1.30
N LEU A 232 -4.50 12.31 0.34
CA LEU A 232 -5.27 13.35 -0.34
C LEU A 232 -6.76 13.17 -0.04
N THR A 233 -7.49 14.27 -0.10
CA THR A 233 -8.96 14.25 -0.23
C THR A 233 -9.37 13.82 -1.63
N ASP A 234 -10.64 13.52 -1.87
CA ASP A 234 -11.17 13.21 -3.21
C ASP A 234 -11.01 14.38 -4.21
N ASP A 235 -10.92 15.60 -3.70
CA ASP A 235 -10.65 16.82 -4.48
C ASP A 235 -9.15 17.05 -4.74
N GLY A 236 -8.27 16.15 -4.25
CA GLY A 236 -6.82 16.22 -4.47
C GLY A 236 -6.04 17.13 -3.52
N TYR A 237 -6.66 17.63 -2.45
CA TYR A 237 -5.95 18.42 -1.44
C TYR A 237 -5.28 17.53 -0.40
N GLY A 238 -4.08 17.94 0.05
CA GLY A 238 -3.36 17.23 1.11
C GLY A 238 -4.13 17.24 2.44
N ILE A 239 -4.22 16.06 3.09
CA ILE A 239 -4.86 15.93 4.41
C ILE A 239 -3.95 15.17 5.36
N GLY A 240 -3.86 15.66 6.60
CA GLY A 240 -2.98 15.10 7.63
C GLY A 240 -1.50 15.39 7.40
N THR A 241 -0.64 14.78 8.20
CA THR A 241 0.81 14.99 8.13
C THR A 241 1.46 13.98 7.18
N PRO A 242 2.14 14.43 6.11
CA PRO A 242 2.94 13.55 5.27
C PRO A 242 4.08 12.88 6.05
N PHE A 243 4.48 11.70 5.66
CA PHE A 243 5.52 10.92 6.34
C PHE A 243 6.59 10.42 5.36
N LYS A 244 7.81 10.25 5.87
CA LYS A 244 8.96 9.77 5.09
C LYS A 244 8.77 8.32 4.68
N SER A 245 9.26 7.94 3.50
CA SER A 245 9.25 6.54 3.03
C SER A 245 9.90 5.54 3.99
N SER A 246 10.88 6.00 4.80
CA SER A 246 11.50 5.16 5.84
C SER A 246 10.51 4.67 6.91
N CYS A 247 9.39 5.38 7.11
CA CYS A 247 8.31 4.96 7.99
C CYS A 247 7.43 3.84 7.40
N ILE A 248 7.54 3.59 6.09
CA ILE A 248 6.85 2.51 5.37
C ILE A 248 7.80 1.34 5.18
N GLY A 249 8.94 1.58 4.54
CA GLY A 249 9.94 0.56 4.24
C GLY A 249 10.97 1.01 3.22
N LYS A 250 12.06 0.23 3.09
CA LYS A 250 13.14 0.51 2.12
C LYS A 250 12.69 0.29 0.67
N ASP A 251 11.70 -0.56 0.47
CA ASP A 251 11.13 -0.97 -0.82
C ASP A 251 10.38 0.16 -1.55
N VAL A 252 9.97 1.19 -0.83
CA VAL A 252 9.26 2.38 -1.34
C VAL A 252 10.09 3.66 -1.26
N GLY A 253 11.38 3.53 -0.96
CA GLY A 253 12.31 4.66 -0.89
C GLY A 253 12.85 5.08 -2.26
N TYR A 254 13.48 6.27 -2.32
CA TYR A 254 13.98 6.88 -3.56
C TYR A 254 14.78 5.91 -4.43
N LYS A 255 15.81 5.24 -3.87
CA LYS A 255 16.66 4.29 -4.62
C LYS A 255 15.88 3.11 -5.21
N ALA A 256 14.91 2.58 -4.45
CA ALA A 256 14.06 1.48 -4.91
C ALA A 256 13.16 1.92 -6.07
N LEU A 257 12.60 3.13 -6.00
CA LEU A 257 11.78 3.69 -7.06
C LEU A 257 12.59 3.96 -8.33
N GLN A 258 13.81 4.51 -8.24
CA GLN A 258 14.66 4.70 -9.41
C GLN A 258 14.94 3.37 -10.14
N LYS A 259 15.21 2.31 -9.40
CA LYS A 259 15.36 0.96 -9.96
C LYS A 259 14.07 0.45 -10.61
N TYR A 260 12.94 0.68 -9.96
CA TYR A 260 11.62 0.31 -10.48
C TYR A 260 11.30 1.05 -11.79
N TYR A 261 11.54 2.36 -11.88
CA TYR A 261 11.32 3.13 -13.11
C TYR A 261 12.21 2.64 -14.25
N ALA A 262 13.49 2.38 -13.98
CA ALA A 262 14.42 1.84 -14.98
C ALA A 262 13.93 0.48 -15.52
N THR A 263 13.56 -0.46 -14.64
CA THR A 263 13.04 -1.77 -15.02
C THR A 263 11.73 -1.67 -15.78
N SER A 264 10.82 -0.78 -15.38
CA SER A 264 9.55 -0.56 -16.08
C SER A 264 9.77 0.03 -17.45
N LYS A 265 10.70 1.00 -17.57
CA LYS A 265 11.07 1.62 -18.85
C LYS A 265 11.60 0.61 -19.86
N ASP A 266 12.42 -0.34 -19.42
CA ASP A 266 12.95 -1.37 -20.31
C ASP A 266 11.84 -2.31 -20.81
N ARG A 267 10.93 -2.72 -19.91
CA ARG A 267 9.75 -3.53 -20.28
C ARG A 267 8.80 -2.81 -21.24
N LEU A 268 8.60 -1.51 -21.08
CA LEU A 268 7.73 -0.71 -21.94
C LEU A 268 8.35 -0.43 -23.32
N LYS A 269 9.68 -0.59 -23.48
CA LYS A 269 10.36 -0.51 -24.78
C LYS A 269 10.27 -1.82 -25.59
N GLU A 270 9.88 -2.93 -24.99
CA GLU A 270 9.69 -4.18 -25.69
C GLU A 270 8.66 -3.99 -26.83
N LYS A 271 8.96 -4.57 -27.99
CA LYS A 271 8.12 -4.41 -29.20
C LYS A 271 6.70 -4.89 -28.92
N GLY A 272 5.73 -4.03 -29.19
CA GLY A 272 4.31 -4.34 -29.02
C GLY A 272 3.74 -4.06 -27.65
N SER A 273 4.56 -3.75 -26.62
CA SER A 273 4.07 -3.55 -25.24
C SER A 273 3.05 -2.42 -25.09
N LEU A 274 3.14 -1.39 -25.94
CA LEU A 274 2.25 -0.21 -25.90
C LEU A 274 1.21 -0.20 -27.04
N ASP A 275 1.21 -1.18 -27.92
CA ASP A 275 0.41 -1.12 -29.16
C ASP A 275 -1.09 -1.18 -28.87
N SER A 276 -1.53 -2.01 -27.95
CA SER A 276 -2.93 -2.09 -27.54
C SER A 276 -3.42 -0.76 -26.94
N LEU A 277 -2.64 -0.18 -26.01
CA LEU A 277 -2.99 1.11 -25.42
C LEU A 277 -3.02 2.24 -26.45
N ARG A 278 -2.05 2.28 -27.37
CA ARG A 278 -2.02 3.25 -28.49
C ARG A 278 -3.28 3.14 -29.34
N GLN A 279 -3.64 1.93 -29.73
CA GLN A 279 -4.79 1.70 -30.60
C GLN A 279 -6.08 2.15 -29.90
N THR A 280 -6.32 1.72 -28.66
CA THR A 280 -7.52 2.11 -27.90
C THR A 280 -7.62 3.63 -27.72
N VAL A 281 -6.51 4.28 -27.37
CA VAL A 281 -6.49 5.76 -27.23
C VAL A 281 -6.78 6.43 -28.57
N LYS A 282 -6.17 5.95 -29.67
CA LYS A 282 -6.37 6.48 -31.01
C LYS A 282 -7.82 6.34 -31.48
N ASP A 283 -8.44 5.18 -31.23
CA ASP A 283 -9.83 4.91 -31.63
C ASP A 283 -10.83 5.79 -30.85
N ALA A 284 -10.51 6.14 -29.60
CA ALA A 284 -11.32 7.05 -28.80
C ALA A 284 -11.14 8.54 -29.20
N MET A 285 -10.03 8.90 -29.85
CA MET A 285 -9.76 10.28 -30.27
C MET A 285 -10.66 10.67 -31.45
N SER A 286 -11.49 11.70 -31.24
CA SER A 286 -12.36 12.25 -32.28
C SER A 286 -12.52 13.75 -32.08
N PRO A 287 -12.48 14.57 -33.14
CA PRO A 287 -12.75 16.01 -33.07
C PRO A 287 -14.20 16.32 -32.74
N HIS A 288 -15.09 15.32 -32.79
CA HIS A 288 -16.51 15.47 -32.46
C HIS A 288 -16.81 15.19 -30.98
N ASN A 289 -15.88 14.61 -30.26
CA ASN A 289 -16.05 14.33 -28.83
C ASN A 289 -15.57 15.50 -27.99
N THR A 290 -16.25 15.74 -26.89
CA THR A 290 -15.73 16.58 -25.80
C THR A 290 -14.62 15.83 -25.07
N ARG A 291 -13.79 16.56 -24.32
CA ARG A 291 -12.77 15.95 -23.46
C ARG A 291 -13.36 14.94 -22.45
N ASP A 292 -14.55 15.22 -21.93
CA ASP A 292 -15.19 14.36 -20.94
C ASP A 292 -15.78 13.11 -21.59
N GLU A 293 -16.33 13.21 -22.79
CA GLU A 293 -16.75 12.04 -23.58
C GLU A 293 -15.55 11.15 -23.93
N PHE A 294 -14.45 11.74 -24.37
CA PHE A 294 -13.20 10.99 -24.60
C PHE A 294 -12.74 10.22 -23.32
N ARG A 295 -12.77 10.87 -22.15
CA ARG A 295 -12.45 10.22 -20.88
C ARG A 295 -13.42 9.09 -20.53
N GLN A 296 -14.71 9.26 -20.81
CA GLN A 296 -15.72 8.24 -20.55
C GLN A 296 -15.54 7.02 -21.46
N LEU A 297 -15.25 7.23 -22.75
CA LEU A 297 -14.96 6.16 -23.69
C LEU A 297 -13.76 5.31 -23.20
N LEU A 298 -12.65 5.96 -22.88
CA LEU A 298 -11.47 5.24 -22.38
C LEU A 298 -11.75 4.54 -21.05
N LYS A 299 -12.56 5.16 -20.18
CA LYS A 299 -12.93 4.55 -18.90
C LYS A 299 -13.76 3.28 -19.06
N ALA A 300 -14.64 3.23 -20.08
CA ALA A 300 -15.39 2.01 -20.44
C ALA A 300 -14.44 0.85 -20.82
N ASP A 301 -13.30 1.18 -21.44
CA ASP A 301 -12.24 0.22 -21.79
C ASP A 301 -11.23 0.00 -20.64
N GLY A 302 -11.51 0.48 -19.42
CA GLY A 302 -10.64 0.32 -18.26
C GLY A 302 -9.38 1.19 -18.27
N ILE A 303 -9.40 2.32 -19.01
CA ILE A 303 -8.28 3.25 -19.11
C ILE A 303 -8.67 4.62 -18.53
N ASP A 304 -7.88 5.11 -17.59
CA ASP A 304 -8.01 6.49 -17.12
C ASP A 304 -7.14 7.43 -17.95
N ALA A 305 -7.70 8.51 -18.49
CA ALA A 305 -6.99 9.62 -19.09
C ALA A 305 -6.93 10.81 -18.11
N VAL A 306 -5.73 11.14 -17.64
CA VAL A 306 -5.49 12.21 -16.67
C VAL A 306 -4.84 13.39 -17.37
N PHE A 307 -5.59 14.48 -17.53
CA PHE A 307 -5.10 15.74 -18.10
C PHE A 307 -4.58 16.66 -17.01
N ARG A 308 -3.37 17.18 -17.20
CA ARG A 308 -2.80 18.25 -16.37
C ARG A 308 -2.94 19.57 -17.11
N MET A 309 -3.63 20.52 -16.46
CA MET A 309 -3.95 21.82 -17.04
C MET A 309 -3.37 22.93 -16.18
N ASN A 310 -2.99 24.02 -16.82
CA ASN A 310 -2.65 25.27 -16.13
C ASN A 310 -3.94 26.05 -15.76
N PRO A 311 -3.85 27.14 -14.98
CA PRO A 311 -5.02 27.94 -14.58
C PRO A 311 -5.86 28.51 -15.74
N ILE A 312 -5.27 28.66 -16.92
CA ILE A 312 -5.99 29.13 -18.13
C ILE A 312 -6.61 27.99 -18.94
N GLY A 313 -6.63 26.75 -18.39
CA GLY A 313 -7.23 25.58 -19.01
C GLY A 313 -6.43 24.93 -20.11
N ARG A 314 -5.18 25.38 -20.38
CA ARG A 314 -4.29 24.76 -21.36
C ARG A 314 -3.74 23.45 -20.81
N ILE A 315 -3.88 22.38 -21.58
CA ILE A 315 -3.31 21.06 -21.27
C ILE A 315 -1.81 21.10 -21.50
N TYR A 316 -0.99 20.82 -20.46
CA TYR A 316 0.45 20.70 -20.56
C TYR A 316 0.96 19.28 -20.38
N GLY A 317 0.09 18.35 -19.97
CA GLY A 317 0.41 16.94 -19.83
C GLY A 317 -0.81 16.05 -19.91
N VAL A 318 -0.62 14.85 -20.43
CA VAL A 318 -1.61 13.77 -20.39
C VAL A 318 -0.92 12.49 -19.99
N THR A 319 -1.55 11.72 -19.11
CA THR A 319 -1.10 10.41 -18.66
C THR A 319 -2.26 9.42 -18.79
N PHE A 320 -1.99 8.28 -19.41
CA PHE A 320 -2.93 7.18 -19.54
C PHE A 320 -2.58 6.09 -18.55
N ILE A 321 -3.59 5.60 -17.83
CA ILE A 321 -3.46 4.51 -16.86
C ILE A 321 -4.36 3.37 -17.37
N ASP A 322 -3.75 2.34 -17.92
CA ASP A 322 -4.46 1.14 -18.36
C ASP A 322 -4.54 0.15 -17.19
N HIS A 323 -5.71 0.02 -16.64
CA HIS A 323 -5.97 -0.89 -15.53
C HIS A 323 -6.03 -2.37 -15.95
N ASN A 324 -6.12 -2.68 -17.25
CA ASN A 324 -6.15 -4.06 -17.75
C ASN A 324 -4.76 -4.66 -17.81
N THR A 325 -3.80 -3.89 -18.36
CA THR A 325 -2.41 -4.32 -18.53
C THR A 325 -1.47 -3.85 -17.42
N GLY A 326 -1.94 -2.90 -16.59
CA GLY A 326 -1.12 -2.23 -15.58
C GLY A 326 -0.08 -1.27 -16.18
N ILE A 327 -0.29 -0.78 -17.39
CA ILE A 327 0.61 0.19 -18.02
C ILE A 327 0.20 1.61 -17.64
N VAL A 328 1.17 2.41 -17.22
CA VAL A 328 1.02 3.85 -17.04
C VAL A 328 2.00 4.56 -17.96
N ALA A 329 1.49 5.38 -18.85
CA ALA A 329 2.31 6.05 -19.85
C ALA A 329 1.87 7.49 -20.07
N ASN A 330 2.83 8.40 -20.10
CA ASN A 330 2.58 9.75 -20.58
C ASN A 330 2.30 9.74 -22.10
N GLY A 331 1.46 10.65 -22.57
CA GLY A 331 1.13 10.73 -24.00
C GLY A 331 2.37 10.81 -24.90
N SER A 332 3.41 11.55 -24.47
CA SER A 332 4.68 11.62 -25.22
C SER A 332 5.45 10.29 -25.31
N VAL A 333 5.19 9.35 -24.39
CA VAL A 333 5.76 7.98 -24.43
C VAL A 333 4.98 7.11 -25.41
N LEU A 334 3.68 7.33 -25.52
CA LEU A 334 2.85 6.63 -26.50
C LEU A 334 3.16 7.06 -27.95
N GLY A 335 3.40 8.36 -28.18
CA GLY A 335 3.71 8.89 -29.49
C GLY A 335 3.47 10.40 -29.59
N LYS A 336 3.96 11.04 -30.65
CA LYS A 336 3.76 12.47 -30.88
C LYS A 336 2.29 12.85 -31.03
N GLU A 337 1.52 11.95 -31.65
CA GLU A 337 0.08 12.06 -31.87
C GLU A 337 -0.75 12.06 -30.57
N PHE A 338 -0.16 11.64 -29.43
CA PHE A 338 -0.78 11.65 -28.12
C PHE A 338 -0.21 12.72 -27.20
N SER A 339 0.48 13.72 -27.77
CA SER A 339 1.07 14.81 -26.99
C SER A 339 0.01 15.79 -26.48
N ALA A 340 0.34 16.52 -25.40
CA ALA A 340 -0.54 17.52 -24.82
C ALA A 340 -0.99 18.59 -25.84
N ASN A 341 -0.16 18.94 -26.82
CA ASN A 341 -0.52 19.91 -27.85
C ASN A 341 -1.64 19.39 -28.75
N VAL A 342 -1.60 18.12 -29.17
CA VAL A 342 -2.67 17.50 -29.95
C VAL A 342 -4.00 17.52 -29.17
N PHE A 343 -3.97 17.28 -27.89
CA PHE A 343 -5.17 17.35 -27.06
C PHE A 343 -5.66 18.78 -26.82
N ASN A 344 -4.78 19.80 -26.87
CA ASN A 344 -5.23 21.20 -26.88
C ASN A 344 -5.94 21.58 -28.16
N ASP A 345 -5.50 21.04 -29.31
CA ASP A 345 -6.11 21.27 -30.61
C ASP A 345 -7.49 20.57 -30.71
N LEU A 346 -7.58 19.33 -30.17
CA LEU A 346 -8.83 18.56 -30.14
C LEU A 346 -9.85 19.12 -29.12
N TYR A 347 -9.38 19.56 -27.95
CA TYR A 347 -10.22 19.98 -26.83
C TYR A 347 -9.79 21.37 -26.33
N PRO A 348 -10.00 22.43 -27.13
CA PRO A 348 -9.58 23.78 -26.76
C PRO A 348 -10.29 24.26 -25.49
N ALA A 349 -9.55 25.01 -24.67
CA ALA A 349 -10.11 25.62 -23.47
C ALA A 349 -11.29 26.55 -23.80
N PRO A 350 -12.37 26.59 -22.99
CA PRO A 350 -13.47 27.50 -23.19
C PRO A 350 -13.00 28.96 -23.27
N LYS A 351 -13.46 29.73 -24.25
CA LYS A 351 -13.08 31.13 -24.48
C LYS A 351 -13.23 32.05 -23.24
N GLN A 352 -14.20 31.75 -22.38
CA GLN A 352 -14.42 32.46 -21.11
C GLN A 352 -13.28 32.27 -20.10
N ALA A 353 -12.67 31.08 -20.02
CA ALA A 353 -11.53 30.83 -19.13
C ALA A 353 -10.27 31.58 -19.59
N GLN A 354 -10.09 31.75 -20.90
CA GLN A 354 -8.99 32.55 -21.45
C GLN A 354 -9.11 34.04 -21.11
N GLN A 355 -10.30 34.62 -21.23
CA GLN A 355 -10.57 36.03 -20.93
C GLN A 355 -10.40 36.37 -19.44
N VAL A 356 -10.80 35.47 -18.53
CA VAL A 356 -10.60 35.66 -17.08
C VAL A 356 -9.13 35.60 -16.69
N ALA A 357 -8.36 34.74 -17.33
CA ALA A 357 -6.92 34.62 -17.05
C ALA A 357 -6.11 35.78 -17.65
N GLU A 358 -6.48 36.27 -18.83
CA GLU A 358 -5.88 37.48 -19.44
C GLU A 358 -6.09 38.68 -18.52
N ARG A 359 -7.30 38.91 -17.98
CA ARG A 359 -7.58 39.95 -16.99
C ARG A 359 -6.78 39.82 -15.71
N HIS A 360 -6.55 38.58 -15.23
CA HIS A 360 -5.73 38.35 -14.02
C HIS A 360 -4.23 38.59 -14.25
N VAL A 361 -3.73 38.35 -15.46
CA VAL A 361 -2.35 38.63 -15.84
C VAL A 361 -2.15 40.14 -16.01
N GLU A 362 -3.09 40.85 -16.65
CA GLU A 362 -3.08 42.30 -16.79
C GLU A 362 -3.10 43.00 -15.42
N GLN A 363 -4.01 42.56 -14.52
CA GLN A 363 -4.04 43.11 -13.15
C GLN A 363 -2.76 42.86 -12.35
N LYS A 364 -2.08 41.74 -12.51
CA LYS A 364 -0.78 41.50 -11.88
C LYS A 364 0.33 42.36 -12.47
N HIS A 365 0.31 42.63 -13.76
CA HIS A 365 1.27 43.54 -14.40
C HIS A 365 1.02 44.98 -14.01
N GLU A 366 -0.22 45.44 -13.85
CA GLU A 366 -0.55 46.79 -13.36
C GLU A 366 -0.11 47.01 -11.91
N VAL A 367 -0.31 46.02 -11.03
CA VAL A 367 0.14 46.08 -9.62
C VAL A 367 1.67 46.09 -9.52
N GLN A 368 2.39 45.35 -10.37
CA GLN A 368 3.85 45.38 -10.40
C GLN A 368 4.40 46.68 -10.96
N ASN A 369 3.78 47.29 -11.96
CA ASN A 369 4.17 48.58 -12.52
C ASN A 369 3.89 49.75 -11.57
N HIS A 370 2.80 49.67 -10.74
CA HIS A 370 2.54 50.67 -9.70
C HIS A 370 3.50 50.57 -8.50
N ALA A 371 4.01 49.37 -8.21
CA ALA A 371 5.03 49.18 -7.16
C ALA A 371 6.45 49.58 -7.58
N ALA A 372 6.71 49.72 -8.89
CA ALA A 372 8.02 50.09 -9.43
C ALA A 372 8.22 51.59 -9.65
N ASN A 373 7.21 52.45 -9.42
CA ASN A 373 7.32 53.91 -9.50
C ASN A 373 7.03 54.54 -8.12
N PRO A 374 8.02 54.70 -7.24
CA PRO A 374 7.88 55.58 -6.09
C PRO A 374 7.93 57.02 -6.59
N ILE A 375 6.88 57.77 -6.28
CA ILE A 375 6.68 59.20 -6.54
C ILE A 375 7.92 59.96 -6.10
N SER A 376 8.73 60.38 -7.07
CA SER A 376 9.70 61.47 -6.89
C SER A 376 8.95 62.78 -7.03
N GLY A 377 8.74 63.47 -5.93
CA GLY A 377 8.22 64.82 -5.95
C GLY A 377 7.51 65.24 -4.66
N ILE A 378 8.28 65.79 -3.72
CA ILE A 378 7.87 67.00 -2.98
C ILE A 378 9.16 67.71 -2.60
N VAL A 379 9.28 68.90 -3.12
CA VAL A 379 10.17 69.99 -2.68
C VAL A 379 9.73 70.49 -1.31
#